data_ae2fe7e4d791177a079b73fffb174034
#
_entry.id   ae2fe7e4d791177a079b73fffb174034
#
_cell.length_a   1.000
_cell.length_b   1.000
_cell.length_c   1.000
_cell.angle_alpha   90.00
_cell.angle_beta   90.00
_cell.angle_gamma   90.00
#
_symmetry.space_group_name_H-M   'P 1'
#
loop_
_entity.id
_entity.type
_entity.pdbx_description
1 polymer ?
#
loop_
_entity_poly.entity_id
_entity_poly.type
_entity_poly.pdbx_seq_one_letter_code
_entity_poly.pdbx_strand_id
1 'polypeptide(L)'
;MLQFSCSSPDLLQRYRFGTGSADFLICRACGVYLGAQTTRDGHRLGVLNVLTVVPALSALPAAVPMSYEGETPGARYERRKGRWTPLAVDSI
;
A
#
# COMPACT_ATOMS: atom_id res chain seq x y z
N MET A 1 -13.29 -3.63 0.19
CA MET A 1 -12.17 -4.55 0.41
C MET A 1 -11.26 -4.51 -0.81
N LEU A 2 -9.97 -4.38 -0.60
CA LEU A 2 -8.99 -4.28 -1.67
C LEU A 2 -8.34 -5.63 -1.93
N GLN A 3 -8.13 -5.96 -3.19
CA GLN A 3 -7.40 -7.16 -3.58
C GLN A 3 -6.32 -6.80 -4.59
N PHE A 4 -5.09 -7.20 -4.31
CA PHE A 4 -4.00 -7.14 -5.28
C PHE A 4 -3.85 -8.51 -5.94
N SER A 5 -3.76 -8.51 -7.26
CA SER A 5 -3.40 -9.70 -8.03
C SER A 5 -2.38 -9.31 -9.09
N CYS A 6 -1.60 -10.27 -9.55
CA CYS A 6 -0.53 -9.99 -10.51
C CYS A 6 -0.47 -11.09 -11.56
N SER A 7 -0.60 -10.71 -12.84
CA SER A 7 -0.50 -11.66 -13.96
C SER A 7 0.94 -12.09 -14.23
N SER A 8 1.93 -11.30 -13.79
CA SER A 8 3.35 -11.60 -13.96
C SER A 8 4.06 -11.43 -12.61
N PRO A 9 3.94 -12.42 -11.70
CA PRO A 9 4.47 -12.28 -10.34
C PRO A 9 5.97 -12.00 -10.27
N ASP A 10 6.75 -12.44 -11.25
CA ASP A 10 8.19 -12.19 -11.33
C ASP A 10 8.53 -10.71 -11.59
N LEU A 11 7.57 -9.91 -12.04
CA LEU A 11 7.73 -8.47 -12.23
C LEU A 11 7.33 -7.66 -11.00
N LEU A 12 6.83 -8.30 -9.94
CA LEU A 12 6.46 -7.64 -8.72
C LEU A 12 7.57 -7.78 -7.68
N GLN A 13 8.08 -6.65 -7.20
CA GLN A 13 9.04 -6.63 -6.10
C GLN A 13 8.35 -6.15 -4.84
N ARG A 14 8.59 -6.86 -3.73
CA ARG A 14 8.21 -6.42 -2.39
C ARG A 14 9.44 -5.84 -1.73
N TYR A 15 9.35 -4.59 -1.30
CA TYR A 15 10.45 -3.90 -0.66
C TYR A 15 10.03 -3.50 0.75
N ARG A 16 10.89 -3.82 1.72
CA ARG A 16 10.65 -3.53 3.13
C ARG A 16 11.85 -2.78 3.68
N PHE A 17 11.61 -1.61 4.25
CA PHE A 17 12.68 -0.78 4.81
C PHE A 17 12.22 -0.11 6.11
N GLY A 18 13.14 0.62 6.75
CA GLY A 18 12.86 1.29 8.00
C GLY A 18 12.51 0.29 9.11
N THR A 19 11.33 0.41 9.69
CA THR A 19 10.87 -0.48 10.76
C THR A 19 10.45 -1.86 10.26
N GLY A 20 10.41 -2.09 8.95
CA GLY A 20 9.93 -3.33 8.37
C GLY A 20 8.42 -3.55 8.56
N SER A 21 7.67 -2.48 8.79
CA SER A 21 6.25 -2.57 9.13
C SER A 21 5.32 -2.65 7.91
N ALA A 22 5.85 -2.49 6.70
CA ALA A 22 5.06 -2.55 5.48
C ALA A 22 5.89 -3.08 4.32
N ASP A 23 5.22 -3.76 3.39
CA ASP A 23 5.78 -4.15 2.11
C ASP A 23 5.35 -3.12 1.06
N PHE A 24 6.32 -2.53 0.39
CA PHE A 24 6.08 -1.62 -0.72
C PHE A 24 6.14 -2.41 -2.02
N LEU A 25 5.09 -2.31 -2.83
CA LEU A 25 4.96 -3.06 -4.07
C LEU A 25 5.49 -2.21 -5.22
N ILE A 26 6.50 -2.70 -5.90
CA ILE A 26 7.21 -1.98 -6.94
C ILE A 26 7.27 -2.84 -8.20
N CYS A 27 7.04 -2.23 -9.36
CA CYS A 27 7.21 -2.90 -10.64
C CYS A 27 8.70 -3.06 -10.96
N ARG A 28 9.17 -4.28 -11.18
CA ARG A 28 10.57 -4.54 -11.52
C ARG A 28 10.94 -4.04 -12.91
N ALA A 29 9.96 -3.94 -13.81
CA ALA A 29 10.22 -3.53 -15.18
C ALA A 29 10.47 -2.02 -15.30
N CYS A 30 9.74 -1.19 -14.55
CA CYS A 30 9.83 0.27 -14.68
C CYS A 30 10.13 1.00 -13.37
N GLY A 31 10.16 0.29 -12.24
CA GLY A 31 10.48 0.87 -10.94
C GLY A 31 9.36 1.67 -10.29
N VAL A 32 8.15 1.68 -10.87
CA VAL A 32 7.06 2.48 -10.32
C VAL A 32 6.54 1.88 -9.01
N TYR A 33 6.24 2.73 -8.05
CA TYR A 33 5.58 2.37 -6.81
C TYR A 33 4.08 2.16 -7.08
N LEU A 34 3.59 0.95 -6.77
CA LEU A 34 2.20 0.56 -7.06
C LEU A 34 1.30 0.69 -5.85
N GLY A 35 1.81 0.43 -4.67
CA GLY A 35 1.03 0.42 -3.45
C GLY A 35 1.81 -0.20 -2.31
N ALA A 36 1.16 -0.40 -1.18
CA ALA A 36 1.79 -0.98 -0.01
C ALA A 36 0.82 -1.87 0.76
N GLN A 37 1.37 -2.79 1.52
CA GLN A 37 0.62 -3.71 2.38
C GLN A 37 1.24 -3.74 3.76
N THR A 38 0.42 -3.90 4.79
CA THR A 38 0.88 -4.15 6.14
C THR A 38 0.05 -5.26 6.76
N THR A 39 0.65 -6.01 7.69
CA THR A 39 -0.04 -7.06 8.44
C THR A 39 0.32 -6.90 9.91
N ARG A 40 -0.69 -6.86 10.77
CA ARG A 40 -0.51 -6.85 12.21
C ARG A 40 -1.72 -7.47 12.88
N ASP A 41 -1.48 -8.38 13.83
CA ASP A 41 -2.52 -9.05 14.61
C ASP A 41 -3.58 -9.71 13.72
N GLY A 42 -3.16 -10.31 12.61
CA GLY A 42 -4.05 -10.96 11.66
C GLY A 42 -4.78 -10.00 10.73
N HIS A 43 -4.61 -8.70 10.87
CA HIS A 43 -5.23 -7.70 10.01
C HIS A 43 -4.29 -7.33 8.87
N ARG A 44 -4.76 -7.49 7.64
CA ARG A 44 -4.04 -7.11 6.43
C ARG A 44 -4.69 -5.86 5.85
N LEU A 45 -3.88 -4.82 5.66
CA LEU A 45 -4.33 -3.53 5.15
C LEU A 45 -3.47 -3.13 3.96
N GLY A 46 -4.05 -2.41 3.01
CA GLY A 46 -3.32 -1.96 1.83
C GLY A 46 -3.72 -0.58 1.36
N VAL A 47 -2.85 0.02 0.58
CA VAL A 47 -3.10 1.28 -0.14
C VAL A 47 -2.64 1.14 -1.58
N LEU A 48 -3.26 1.89 -2.47
CA LEU A 48 -2.99 1.90 -3.89
C LEU A 48 -2.46 3.27 -4.31
N ASN A 49 -1.42 3.30 -5.14
CA ASN A 49 -0.99 4.52 -5.80
C ASN A 49 -1.97 4.82 -6.94
N VAL A 50 -2.87 5.76 -6.73
CA VAL A 50 -3.95 6.06 -7.68
C VAL A 50 -3.44 6.60 -9.03
N LEU A 51 -2.21 7.12 -9.05
CA LEU A 51 -1.60 7.63 -10.29
C LEU A 51 -1.21 6.50 -11.25
N THR A 52 -1.22 5.24 -10.80
CA THR A 52 -0.91 4.08 -11.63
C THR A 52 -2.14 3.35 -12.15
N VAL A 53 -3.35 3.83 -11.82
CA VAL A 53 -4.60 3.20 -12.25
C VAL A 53 -4.86 3.50 -13.73
N VAL A 54 -5.19 2.46 -14.50
CA VAL A 54 -5.49 2.57 -15.93
C VAL A 54 -6.85 1.90 -16.19
N PRO A 55 -7.80 2.61 -16.82
CA PRO A 55 -7.79 4.04 -17.17
C PRO A 55 -7.75 4.93 -15.92
N ALA A 56 -7.27 6.16 -16.10
CA ALA A 56 -7.14 7.10 -15.00
C ALA A 56 -8.50 7.38 -14.34
N LEU A 57 -8.48 7.53 -13.01
CA LEU A 57 -9.67 7.87 -12.24
C LEU A 57 -10.06 9.32 -12.50
N SER A 58 -11.35 9.56 -12.74
CA SER A 58 -11.83 10.88 -13.19
C SER A 58 -12.24 11.82 -12.05
N ALA A 59 -12.48 11.31 -10.85
CA ALA A 59 -13.02 12.11 -9.76
C ALA A 59 -12.33 11.75 -8.45
N LEU A 60 -11.12 12.28 -8.28
CA LEU A 60 -10.38 12.11 -7.03
C LEU A 60 -10.45 13.39 -6.19
N PRO A 61 -10.56 13.29 -4.87
CA PRO A 61 -10.41 14.45 -4.01
C PRO A 61 -9.01 15.01 -4.12
N ALA A 62 -8.85 16.29 -3.81
CA ALA A 62 -7.54 16.92 -3.80
C ALA A 62 -6.61 16.21 -2.82
N ALA A 63 -5.34 16.04 -3.21
CA ALA A 63 -4.34 15.45 -2.35
C ALA A 63 -4.09 16.35 -1.14
N VAL A 64 -3.99 15.74 0.03
CA VAL A 64 -3.69 16.44 1.28
C VAL A 64 -2.26 16.08 1.70
N PRO A 65 -1.35 17.06 1.82
CA PRO A 65 -0.02 16.78 2.32
C PRO A 65 -0.07 16.23 3.74
N MET A 66 0.72 15.18 4.00
CA MET A 66 0.76 14.53 5.31
C MET A 66 2.21 14.42 5.76
N SER A 67 2.44 14.58 7.05
CA SER A 67 3.74 14.34 7.66
C SER A 67 3.58 13.30 8.77
N TYR A 68 4.47 12.31 8.75
CA TYR A 68 4.47 11.23 9.74
C TYR A 68 5.75 11.28 10.60
N GLU A 69 6.44 12.39 10.56
CA GLU A 69 7.66 12.58 11.33
C GLU A 69 7.39 12.44 12.83
N GLY A 70 8.23 11.68 13.52
CA GLY A 70 8.07 11.44 14.95
C GLY A 70 6.96 10.45 15.32
N GLU A 71 6.32 9.83 14.34
CA GLU A 71 5.26 8.85 14.59
C GLU A 71 5.82 7.59 15.26
N THR A 72 5.19 7.16 16.36
CA THR A 72 5.56 5.90 17.01
C THR A 72 5.01 4.71 16.20
N PRO A 73 5.57 3.48 16.38
CA PRO A 73 5.02 2.29 15.71
C PRO A 73 3.53 2.06 16.01
N GLY A 74 3.10 2.29 17.25
CA GLY A 74 1.69 2.16 17.63
C GLY A 74 0.81 3.20 16.95
N ALA A 75 1.23 4.47 16.94
CA ALA A 75 0.50 5.54 16.25
C ALA A 75 0.42 5.27 14.75
N ARG A 76 1.50 4.76 14.16
CA ARG A 76 1.52 4.38 12.74
C ARG A 76 0.49 3.30 12.43
N TYR A 77 0.43 2.26 13.26
CA TYR A 77 -0.56 1.21 13.08
C TYR A 77 -1.98 1.74 13.18
N GLU A 78 -2.28 2.56 14.19
CA GLU A 78 -3.60 3.14 14.36
C GLU A 78 -3.99 4.03 13.18
N ARG A 79 -3.06 4.82 12.65
CA ARG A 79 -3.29 5.63 11.46
C ARG A 79 -3.63 4.76 10.25
N ARG A 80 -2.86 3.71 10.01
CA ARG A 80 -3.08 2.78 8.90
C ARG A 80 -4.40 2.05 9.04
N LYS A 81 -4.74 1.63 10.24
CA LYS A 81 -6.00 0.95 10.53
C LYS A 81 -7.21 1.81 10.16
N GLY A 82 -7.12 3.12 10.39
CA GLY A 82 -8.21 4.05 10.07
C GLY A 82 -8.21 4.55 8.62
N ARG A 83 -7.09 4.48 7.91
CA ARG A 83 -6.96 5.08 6.58
C ARG A 83 -6.66 4.09 5.46
N TRP A 84 -6.02 2.98 5.76
CA TRP A 84 -5.73 1.94 4.77
C TRP A 84 -6.94 1.02 4.65
N THR A 85 -7.06 0.38 3.48
CA THR A 85 -8.20 -0.49 3.17
C THR A 85 -7.90 -1.93 3.54
N PRO A 86 -8.83 -2.64 4.19
CA PRO A 86 -8.66 -4.07 4.44
C PRO A 86 -8.43 -4.85 3.15
N LEU A 87 -7.48 -5.79 3.17
CA LEU A 87 -7.19 -6.65 2.03
C LEU A 87 -8.06 -7.90 2.04
N ALA A 88 -8.45 -8.35 0.85
CA ALA A 88 -9.13 -9.62 0.68
C ALA A 88 -8.21 -10.79 1.07
N VAL A 89 -8.78 -11.89 1.51
CA VAL A 89 -8.04 -13.08 1.97
C VAL A 89 -7.10 -13.60 0.88
N ASP A 90 -7.55 -13.57 -0.37
CA ASP A 90 -6.80 -14.07 -1.53
C ASP A 90 -5.93 -13.01 -2.20
N SER A 91 -5.79 -11.81 -1.62
CA SER A 91 -4.85 -10.81 -2.10
C SER A 91 -3.41 -11.27 -1.88
N ILE A 92 -2.57 -10.93 -2.83
CA ILE A 92 -1.14 -11.20 -2.74
C ILE A 92 -0.46 -10.38 -1.65
#